data_6fc8555211f199223bed008617d314c9
#
_entry.id   6fc8555211f199223bed008617d314c9
#
_cell.length_a   1.000
_cell.length_b   1.000
_cell.length_c   1.000
_cell.angle_alpha   90.00
_cell.angle_beta   90.00
_cell.angle_gamma   90.00
#
_symmetry.space_group_name_H-M   'P 1'
#
loop_
_entity.id
_entity.type
_entity.pdbx_description
1 polymer ?
#
loop_
_entity_poly.entity_id
_entity_poly.type
_entity_poly.pdbx_seq_one_letter_code
_entity_poly.pdbx_strand_id
1 'polypeptide(L)'
;NALEVNVAEPVPVSAPTHDTPVPPDVSHLTTEDDQPVENSFQDKQCDILTEALRVSWSEGRPFLSASDVAIFPVAKDEAAIVPDVLLSLGVEPPGPSNAKEFRSYYIWNFGKPPEIVFEIVSNKSGGEDTTKLERYAQIRVPYYVIYDPDAQLSSRPLRIFQLTGLSYVEKVDRLFPDIGLGLTTWFGEFDGFREQWLRWV
;
A
#
# COMPACT_ATOMS: atom_id res chain seq x y z
N ASN A 1 -43.77 5.35 66.05
CA ASN A 1 -43.13 6.44 65.28
C ASN A 1 -42.34 5.86 64.14
N ALA A 2 -42.96 5.80 62.96
CA ALA A 2 -42.28 5.43 61.71
C ALA A 2 -41.70 6.73 61.13
N LEU A 3 -40.40 6.70 60.87
CA LEU A 3 -39.72 7.78 60.12
C LEU A 3 -40.01 7.56 58.61
N GLU A 4 -40.78 8.43 58.00
CA GLU A 4 -40.91 8.50 56.55
C GLU A 4 -39.64 9.06 55.94
N VAL A 5 -38.94 8.23 55.16
CA VAL A 5 -37.80 8.64 54.35
C VAL A 5 -38.34 9.23 53.06
N ASN A 6 -38.20 10.54 52.94
CA ASN A 6 -38.58 11.27 51.73
C ASN A 6 -37.47 10.99 50.64
N VAL A 7 -37.80 10.14 49.65
CA VAL A 7 -36.94 9.86 48.52
C VAL A 7 -37.19 10.94 47.48
N ALA A 8 -36.22 11.84 47.30
CA ALA A 8 -36.30 12.85 46.26
C ALA A 8 -36.27 12.19 44.86
N GLU A 9 -37.21 12.58 44.00
CA GLU A 9 -37.23 12.11 42.60
C GLU A 9 -35.97 12.57 41.86
N PRO A 10 -35.42 11.71 40.97
CA PRO A 10 -34.25 12.09 40.20
C PRO A 10 -34.61 13.17 39.17
N VAL A 11 -33.85 14.26 39.19
CA VAL A 11 -33.93 15.33 38.22
C VAL A 11 -33.47 14.77 36.84
N PRO A 12 -34.26 14.94 35.77
CA PRO A 12 -33.87 14.48 34.44
C PRO A 12 -32.64 15.29 33.96
N VAL A 13 -31.50 14.61 33.84
CA VAL A 13 -30.32 15.19 33.21
C VAL A 13 -30.58 15.21 31.71
N SER A 14 -30.80 16.40 31.13
CA SER A 14 -30.82 16.56 29.69
C SER A 14 -29.48 16.22 29.12
N ALA A 15 -29.45 15.23 28.20
CA ALA A 15 -28.25 14.90 27.45
C ALA A 15 -27.75 16.14 26.68
N PRO A 16 -26.44 16.44 26.69
CA PRO A 16 -25.92 17.52 25.89
C PRO A 16 -26.16 17.20 24.41
N THR A 17 -26.90 18.06 23.73
CA THR A 17 -26.99 18.07 22.28
C THR A 17 -25.63 18.51 21.75
N HIS A 18 -24.77 17.56 21.39
CA HIS A 18 -23.57 17.85 20.61
C HIS A 18 -24.05 18.23 19.20
N ASP A 19 -24.12 19.52 18.92
CA ASP A 19 -24.10 20.01 17.55
C ASP A 19 -22.77 19.53 16.94
N THR A 20 -22.85 18.47 16.12
CA THR A 20 -21.70 18.03 15.36
C THR A 20 -21.31 19.14 14.40
N PRO A 21 -20.14 19.75 14.50
CA PRO A 21 -19.74 20.81 13.61
C PRO A 21 -19.85 20.32 12.15
N VAL A 22 -20.56 21.06 11.31
CA VAL A 22 -20.58 20.76 9.87
C VAL A 22 -19.19 21.02 9.34
N PRO A 23 -18.52 20.02 8.71
CA PRO A 23 -17.19 20.22 8.16
C PRO A 23 -17.18 21.40 7.18
N PRO A 24 -16.12 22.19 7.11
CA PRO A 24 -16.00 23.25 6.13
C PRO A 24 -16.03 22.68 4.71
N ASP A 25 -16.55 23.46 3.76
CA ASP A 25 -16.46 23.14 2.34
C ASP A 25 -15.00 23.22 1.88
N VAL A 26 -14.45 22.09 1.46
CA VAL A 26 -13.05 21.94 0.99
C VAL A 26 -12.97 21.77 -0.53
N SER A 27 -14.09 21.88 -1.26
CA SER A 27 -14.13 21.66 -2.71
C SER A 27 -13.24 22.62 -3.51
N HIS A 28 -12.89 23.76 -2.93
CA HIS A 28 -11.99 24.77 -3.51
C HIS A 28 -10.51 24.52 -3.25
N LEU A 29 -10.17 23.55 -2.39
CA LEU A 29 -8.77 23.22 -2.09
C LEU A 29 -8.21 22.31 -3.19
N THR A 30 -7.06 22.65 -3.71
CA THR A 30 -6.30 21.79 -4.60
C THR A 30 -5.68 20.67 -3.77
N THR A 31 -6.25 19.49 -3.83
CA THR A 31 -5.73 18.28 -3.17
C THR A 31 -4.82 17.48 -4.09
N GLU A 32 -4.76 17.86 -5.37
CA GLU A 32 -3.88 17.30 -6.39
C GLU A 32 -3.17 18.47 -7.05
N ASP A 33 -1.94 18.73 -6.65
CA ASP A 33 -0.99 19.46 -7.48
C ASP A 33 -0.28 18.41 -8.36
N ASP A 34 0.40 18.81 -9.43
CA ASP A 34 1.12 17.90 -10.34
C ASP A 34 2.29 17.14 -9.65
N GLN A 35 2.33 17.14 -8.32
CA GLN A 35 3.22 16.33 -7.50
C GLN A 35 2.42 15.12 -6.97
N PRO A 36 3.00 13.93 -6.94
CA PRO A 36 2.38 12.78 -6.29
C PRO A 36 2.14 13.10 -4.81
N VAL A 37 0.90 13.37 -4.45
CA VAL A 37 0.51 13.50 -3.04
C VAL A 37 -0.07 12.14 -2.63
N GLU A 38 0.61 11.49 -1.70
CA GLU A 38 0.06 10.33 -1.02
C GLU A 38 -1.25 10.74 -0.34
N ASN A 39 -2.34 10.09 -0.70
CA ASN A 39 -3.60 10.28 -0.01
C ASN A 39 -3.73 9.25 1.12
N SER A 40 -4.61 9.53 2.09
CA SER A 40 -4.81 8.66 3.25
C SER A 40 -5.19 7.22 2.88
N PHE A 41 -5.88 7.01 1.74
CA PHE A 41 -6.21 5.69 1.23
C PHE A 41 -4.95 4.93 0.79
N GLN A 42 -4.06 5.59 0.04
CA GLN A 42 -2.81 4.99 -0.46
C GLN A 42 -1.93 4.53 0.71
N ASP A 43 -1.75 5.38 1.72
CA ASP A 43 -1.02 5.06 2.95
C ASP A 43 -1.58 3.78 3.62
N LYS A 44 -2.91 3.73 3.85
CA LYS A 44 -3.57 2.56 4.44
C LYS A 44 -3.52 1.31 3.55
N GLN A 45 -3.56 1.47 2.24
CA GLN A 45 -3.41 0.37 1.31
C GLN A 45 -1.98 -0.22 1.35
N CYS A 46 -0.96 0.63 1.49
CA CYS A 46 0.42 0.20 1.72
C CYS A 46 0.56 -0.57 3.05
N ASP A 47 -0.06 -0.08 4.14
CA ASP A 47 -0.08 -0.78 5.43
C ASP A 47 -0.66 -2.19 5.33
N ILE A 48 -1.77 -2.36 4.61
CA ILE A 48 -2.38 -3.69 4.40
C ILE A 48 -1.41 -4.63 3.67
N LEU A 49 -0.68 -4.15 2.68
CA LEU A 49 0.24 -4.98 1.90
C LEU A 49 1.55 -5.27 2.64
N THR A 50 1.98 -4.41 3.56
CA THR A 50 3.23 -4.55 4.29
C THR A 50 3.05 -5.14 5.68
N GLU A 51 2.28 -4.50 6.55
CA GLU A 51 2.17 -4.87 7.97
C GLU A 51 1.35 -6.14 8.18
N ALA A 52 0.22 -6.31 7.45
CA ALA A 52 -0.56 -7.53 7.54
C ALA A 52 0.26 -8.75 7.11
N LEU A 53 1.11 -8.61 6.09
CA LEU A 53 2.02 -9.67 5.68
C LEU A 53 3.03 -10.02 6.76
N ARG A 54 3.64 -9.02 7.45
CA ARG A 54 4.58 -9.26 8.54
C ARG A 54 3.98 -10.07 9.67
N VAL A 55 2.72 -9.80 10.01
CA VAL A 55 2.03 -10.49 11.11
C VAL A 55 1.61 -11.90 10.71
N SER A 56 1.25 -12.12 9.44
CA SER A 56 0.70 -13.39 8.95
C SER A 56 1.73 -14.33 8.32
N TRP A 57 2.96 -13.87 8.06
CA TRP A 57 3.98 -14.66 7.39
C TRP A 57 4.41 -15.87 8.22
N SER A 58 4.15 -17.06 7.72
CA SER A 58 4.40 -18.33 8.43
C SER A 58 5.44 -19.24 7.75
N GLU A 59 5.97 -18.87 6.60
CA GLU A 59 6.84 -19.73 5.81
C GLU A 59 8.29 -19.84 6.35
N GLY A 60 8.65 -19.06 7.36
CA GLY A 60 9.98 -19.08 7.97
C GLY A 60 11.12 -18.54 7.09
N ARG A 61 10.83 -18.21 5.82
CA ARG A 61 11.80 -17.59 4.91
C ARG A 61 11.89 -16.08 5.23
N PRO A 62 13.10 -15.52 5.41
CA PRO A 62 13.24 -14.09 5.66
C PRO A 62 12.70 -13.27 4.46
N PHE A 63 12.16 -12.11 4.71
CA PHE A 63 11.64 -11.23 3.68
C PHE A 63 11.75 -9.76 4.08
N LEU A 64 11.78 -8.90 3.09
CA LEU A 64 11.64 -7.46 3.21
C LEU A 64 10.35 -7.03 2.50
N SER A 65 9.40 -6.46 3.26
CA SER A 65 8.24 -5.75 2.73
C SER A 65 8.33 -4.31 3.18
N ALA A 66 8.23 -3.39 2.23
CA ALA A 66 8.41 -1.97 2.49
C ALA A 66 7.57 -1.12 1.53
N SER A 67 7.14 0.06 2.00
CA SER A 67 6.49 1.10 1.20
C SER A 67 7.45 2.26 0.93
N ASP A 68 7.30 2.89 -0.23
CA ASP A 68 8.03 4.12 -0.63
C ASP A 68 9.55 4.01 -0.59
N VAL A 69 10.07 2.81 -0.80
CA VAL A 69 11.51 2.55 -0.78
C VAL A 69 12.06 2.57 -2.20
N ALA A 70 12.97 3.49 -2.44
CA ALA A 70 13.65 3.64 -3.73
C ALA A 70 14.46 2.40 -4.11
N ILE A 71 14.28 1.90 -5.31
CA ILE A 71 15.06 0.80 -5.90
C ILE A 71 16.15 1.40 -6.80
N PHE A 72 17.41 1.05 -6.53
CA PHE A 72 18.56 1.41 -7.35
C PHE A 72 19.10 0.16 -8.06
N PRO A 73 19.02 0.09 -9.40
CA PRO A 73 19.49 -1.08 -10.15
C PRO A 73 21.02 -1.14 -10.24
N VAL A 74 21.68 0.02 -10.30
CA VAL A 74 23.13 0.15 -10.46
C VAL A 74 23.68 1.32 -9.63
N ALA A 75 24.97 1.25 -9.28
CA ALA A 75 25.66 2.30 -8.54
C ALA A 75 26.15 3.43 -9.48
N LYS A 76 25.27 3.93 -10.33
CA LYS A 76 25.52 5.04 -11.28
C LYS A 76 24.45 6.10 -11.10
N ASP A 77 24.61 7.24 -11.77
CA ASP A 77 23.65 8.35 -11.76
C ASP A 77 22.36 8.04 -12.55
N GLU A 78 21.80 6.86 -12.35
CA GLU A 78 20.49 6.52 -12.85
C GLU A 78 19.43 6.87 -11.79
N ALA A 79 18.33 7.45 -12.25
CA ALA A 79 17.23 7.77 -11.37
C ALA A 79 16.67 6.50 -10.74
N ALA A 80 16.51 6.50 -9.44
CA ALA A 80 15.80 5.44 -8.73
C ALA A 80 14.37 5.29 -9.23
N ILE A 81 13.80 4.11 -9.04
CA ILE A 81 12.36 3.91 -9.19
C ILE A 81 11.79 3.61 -7.81
N VAL A 82 10.69 4.28 -7.47
CA VAL A 82 10.05 4.15 -6.16
C VAL A 82 8.68 3.52 -6.36
N PRO A 83 8.49 2.24 -5.99
CA PRO A 83 7.18 1.64 -5.93
C PRO A 83 6.45 2.05 -4.64
N ASP A 84 5.12 2.05 -4.67
CA ASP A 84 4.33 2.24 -3.46
C ASP A 84 4.57 1.10 -2.46
N VAL A 85 4.68 -0.15 -2.94
CA VAL A 85 5.08 -1.30 -2.12
C VAL A 85 6.03 -2.23 -2.88
N LEU A 86 7.01 -2.78 -2.17
CA LEU A 86 7.83 -3.89 -2.65
C LEU A 86 7.82 -5.06 -1.68
N LEU A 87 7.99 -6.28 -2.22
CA LEU A 87 8.26 -7.49 -1.43
C LEU A 87 9.47 -8.21 -2.02
N SER A 88 10.46 -8.48 -1.19
CA SER A 88 11.62 -9.27 -1.53
C SER A 88 11.80 -10.44 -0.55
N LEU A 89 11.95 -11.65 -1.09
CA LEU A 89 12.02 -12.89 -0.33
C LEU A 89 13.44 -13.44 -0.26
N GLY A 90 13.75 -14.16 0.82
CA GLY A 90 15.09 -14.74 1.02
C GLY A 90 16.17 -13.68 1.22
N VAL A 91 15.79 -12.50 1.67
CA VAL A 91 16.70 -11.40 2.02
C VAL A 91 16.54 -11.06 3.49
N GLU A 92 17.65 -10.81 4.16
CA GLU A 92 17.62 -10.29 5.52
C GLU A 92 17.26 -8.81 5.47
N PRO A 93 16.23 -8.38 6.21
CA PRO A 93 15.94 -6.96 6.35
C PRO A 93 17.18 -6.24 6.87
N PRO A 94 17.53 -5.07 6.35
CA PRO A 94 18.64 -4.31 6.89
C PRO A 94 18.37 -4.04 8.37
N GLY A 95 19.36 -4.28 9.20
CA GLY A 95 19.27 -4.00 10.63
C GLY A 95 18.98 -2.51 10.91
N PRO A 96 18.67 -2.14 12.15
CA PRO A 96 18.40 -0.75 12.54
C PRO A 96 19.68 0.08 12.40
N SER A 97 19.97 0.53 11.18
CA SER A 97 21.09 1.39 10.87
C SER A 97 20.61 2.67 10.21
N ASN A 98 21.14 3.80 10.69
CA ASN A 98 20.97 5.10 10.04
C ASN A 98 21.88 5.27 8.83
N ALA A 99 22.68 4.27 8.50
CA ALA A 99 23.59 4.31 7.38
C ALA A 99 22.81 4.40 6.05
N LYS A 100 23.34 5.18 5.12
CA LYS A 100 22.69 5.49 3.84
C LYS A 100 22.43 4.21 3.03
N GLU A 101 23.30 3.22 3.15
CA GLU A 101 23.19 1.92 2.47
C GLU A 101 21.97 1.08 2.87
N PHE A 102 21.25 1.45 3.93
CA PHE A 102 20.04 0.73 4.39
C PHE A 102 18.75 1.52 4.17
N ARG A 103 18.81 2.70 3.56
CA ARG A 103 17.63 3.56 3.33
C ARG A 103 16.91 3.27 2.02
N SER A 104 17.50 2.42 1.17
CA SER A 104 16.98 2.12 -0.17
C SER A 104 17.24 0.67 -0.52
N TYR A 105 16.50 0.16 -1.49
CA TYR A 105 16.71 -1.17 -2.04
C TYR A 105 17.79 -1.11 -3.13
N TYR A 106 19.01 -1.41 -2.77
CA TYR A 106 20.14 -1.51 -3.70
C TYR A 106 20.25 -2.92 -4.25
N ILE A 107 19.95 -3.14 -5.54
CA ILE A 107 19.93 -4.49 -6.14
C ILE A 107 21.27 -5.22 -5.94
N TRP A 108 22.39 -4.51 -5.99
CA TRP A 108 23.71 -5.12 -5.77
C TRP A 108 23.96 -5.57 -4.31
N ASN A 109 23.31 -4.97 -3.32
CA ASN A 109 23.42 -5.41 -1.93
C ASN A 109 22.58 -6.66 -1.66
N PHE A 110 21.40 -6.74 -2.27
CA PHE A 110 20.50 -7.89 -2.12
C PHE A 110 20.76 -8.99 -3.14
N GLY A 111 21.57 -8.72 -4.20
CA GLY A 111 21.93 -9.66 -5.26
C GLY A 111 20.82 -9.92 -6.28
N LYS A 112 19.65 -9.29 -6.13
CA LYS A 112 18.48 -9.49 -6.98
C LYS A 112 17.50 -8.32 -6.87
N PRO A 113 16.59 -8.13 -7.85
CA PRO A 113 15.43 -7.24 -7.66
C PRO A 113 14.43 -7.84 -6.65
N PRO A 114 13.47 -7.06 -6.13
CA PRO A 114 12.33 -7.59 -5.38
C PRO A 114 11.49 -8.54 -6.26
N GLU A 115 10.78 -9.48 -5.65
CA GLU A 115 9.92 -10.44 -6.38
C GLU A 115 8.69 -9.78 -6.97
N ILE A 116 8.13 -8.81 -6.24
CA ILE A 116 6.92 -8.12 -6.66
C ILE A 116 6.95 -6.67 -6.21
N VAL A 117 6.43 -5.79 -7.05
CA VAL A 117 6.19 -4.39 -6.73
C VAL A 117 4.74 -4.02 -7.03
N PHE A 118 4.23 -3.05 -6.30
CA PHE A 118 2.88 -2.52 -6.42
C PHE A 118 2.91 -1.03 -6.70
N GLU A 119 1.99 -0.61 -7.54
CA GLU A 119 1.62 0.78 -7.75
C GLU A 119 0.13 0.95 -7.46
N ILE A 120 -0.19 1.88 -6.61
CA ILE A 120 -1.56 2.22 -6.19
C ILE A 120 -1.91 3.53 -6.87
N VAL A 121 -2.79 3.46 -7.85
CA VAL A 121 -3.11 4.60 -8.69
C VAL A 121 -3.94 5.60 -7.92
N SER A 122 -3.42 6.81 -7.77
CA SER A 122 -4.13 7.95 -7.18
C SER A 122 -4.57 8.98 -8.24
N ASN A 123 -3.89 9.03 -9.38
CA ASN A 123 -4.21 9.94 -10.49
C ASN A 123 -3.76 9.36 -11.84
N LYS A 124 -4.01 10.08 -12.93
CA LYS A 124 -3.67 9.63 -14.30
C LYS A 124 -2.24 9.92 -14.74
N SER A 125 -1.46 10.63 -13.95
CA SER A 125 -0.17 11.20 -14.38
C SER A 125 1.05 10.36 -13.99
N GLY A 126 0.88 9.29 -13.22
CA GLY A 126 2.00 8.54 -12.61
C GLY A 126 2.75 7.61 -13.56
N GLY A 127 2.21 7.30 -14.75
CA GLY A 127 2.86 6.47 -15.77
C GLY A 127 2.99 4.99 -15.40
N GLU A 128 2.11 4.47 -14.53
CA GLU A 128 2.14 3.10 -14.03
C GLU A 128 2.00 2.07 -15.14
N ASP A 129 1.16 2.32 -16.14
CA ASP A 129 0.94 1.40 -17.27
C ASP A 129 1.80 1.70 -18.51
N THR A 130 2.76 2.60 -18.37
CA THR A 130 3.67 3.00 -19.45
C THR A 130 5.11 2.99 -18.98
N THR A 131 5.63 4.14 -18.53
CA THR A 131 7.04 4.32 -18.17
C THR A 131 7.49 3.45 -16.99
N LYS A 132 6.67 3.33 -15.92
CA LYS A 132 7.01 2.49 -14.78
C LYS A 132 7.01 1.01 -15.17
N LEU A 133 6.04 0.57 -15.97
CA LEU A 133 5.97 -0.81 -16.50
C LEU A 133 7.26 -1.18 -17.27
N GLU A 134 7.73 -0.31 -18.15
CA GLU A 134 9.00 -0.53 -18.87
C GLU A 134 10.21 -0.58 -17.93
N ARG A 135 10.27 0.35 -16.97
CA ARG A 135 11.39 0.44 -16.01
C ARG A 135 11.48 -0.78 -15.10
N TYR A 136 10.35 -1.27 -14.57
CA TYR A 136 10.35 -2.49 -13.76
C TYR A 136 10.74 -3.72 -14.57
N ALA A 137 10.36 -3.80 -15.85
CA ALA A 137 10.81 -4.86 -16.74
C ALA A 137 12.33 -4.82 -16.97
N GLN A 138 12.91 -3.63 -17.16
CA GLN A 138 14.36 -3.42 -17.36
C GLN A 138 15.17 -3.89 -16.17
N ILE A 139 14.73 -3.61 -14.95
CA ILE A 139 15.38 -4.04 -13.71
C ILE A 139 15.01 -5.47 -13.27
N ARG A 140 14.21 -6.17 -14.09
CA ARG A 140 13.90 -7.59 -13.95
C ARG A 140 13.04 -7.94 -12.73
N VAL A 141 12.16 -7.07 -12.29
CA VAL A 141 11.17 -7.41 -11.28
C VAL A 141 10.22 -8.49 -11.83
N PRO A 142 10.10 -9.67 -11.19
CA PRO A 142 9.28 -10.76 -11.72
C PRO A 142 7.80 -10.44 -11.84
N TYR A 143 7.22 -9.75 -10.86
CA TYR A 143 5.80 -9.40 -10.86
C TYR A 143 5.59 -7.92 -10.61
N TYR A 144 4.71 -7.35 -11.40
CA TYR A 144 4.29 -5.96 -11.29
C TYR A 144 2.77 -5.88 -11.16
N VAL A 145 2.28 -5.17 -10.15
CA VAL A 145 0.86 -5.05 -9.85
C VAL A 145 0.45 -3.58 -9.90
N ILE A 146 -0.60 -3.30 -10.66
CA ILE A 146 -1.27 -1.99 -10.67
C ILE A 146 -2.62 -2.16 -10.00
N TYR A 147 -2.84 -1.43 -8.93
CA TYR A 147 -4.12 -1.34 -8.23
C TYR A 147 -4.74 0.04 -8.45
N ASP A 148 -5.84 0.08 -9.16
CA ASP A 148 -6.56 1.28 -9.63
C ASP A 148 -8.03 1.22 -9.17
N PRO A 149 -8.29 1.41 -7.86
CA PRO A 149 -9.64 1.27 -7.30
C PRO A 149 -10.65 2.25 -7.89
N ASP A 150 -10.19 3.43 -8.29
CA ASP A 150 -11.02 4.53 -8.82
C ASP A 150 -11.13 4.53 -10.35
N ALA A 151 -10.58 3.49 -11.00
CA ALA A 151 -10.61 3.34 -12.46
C ALA A 151 -10.04 4.57 -13.22
N GLN A 152 -8.95 5.14 -12.71
CA GLN A 152 -8.27 6.29 -13.31
C GLN A 152 -7.59 5.93 -14.64
N LEU A 153 -6.92 4.77 -14.69
CA LEU A 153 -6.19 4.30 -15.86
C LEU A 153 -7.00 3.32 -16.73
N SER A 154 -7.82 2.49 -16.08
CA SER A 154 -8.60 1.48 -16.81
C SER A 154 -9.86 1.09 -16.03
N SER A 155 -10.83 0.44 -16.72
CA SER A 155 -12.02 -0.13 -16.08
C SER A 155 -11.73 -1.35 -15.20
N ARG A 156 -10.49 -1.84 -15.17
CA ARG A 156 -10.06 -2.99 -14.36
C ARG A 156 -9.27 -2.50 -13.15
N PRO A 157 -9.82 -2.63 -11.94
CA PRO A 157 -9.19 -2.07 -10.73
C PRO A 157 -7.92 -2.81 -10.31
N LEU A 158 -7.68 -4.01 -10.81
CA LEU A 158 -6.49 -4.80 -10.54
C LEU A 158 -5.93 -5.38 -11.83
N ARG A 159 -4.69 -5.04 -12.14
CA ARG A 159 -3.92 -5.62 -13.24
C ARG A 159 -2.61 -6.20 -12.69
N ILE A 160 -2.30 -7.42 -13.08
CA ILE A 160 -1.10 -8.13 -12.65
C ILE A 160 -0.28 -8.47 -13.88
N PHE A 161 1.00 -8.21 -13.81
CA PHE A 161 1.94 -8.48 -14.91
C PHE A 161 3.05 -9.40 -14.42
N GLN A 162 3.40 -10.37 -15.26
CA GLN A 162 4.52 -11.27 -15.04
C GLN A 162 5.59 -11.03 -16.08
N LEU A 163 6.84 -10.91 -15.66
CA LEU A 163 7.97 -10.75 -16.56
C LEU A 163 8.21 -12.05 -17.32
N THR A 164 8.12 -11.95 -18.66
CA THR A 164 8.39 -13.06 -19.57
C THR A 164 9.47 -12.63 -20.56
N GLY A 165 10.65 -13.20 -20.43
CA GLY A 165 11.82 -12.73 -21.18
C GLY A 165 12.19 -11.29 -20.79
N LEU A 166 11.97 -10.31 -21.63
CA LEU A 166 12.35 -8.89 -21.42
C LEU A 166 11.15 -7.97 -21.23
N SER A 167 9.93 -8.48 -21.30
CA SER A 167 8.71 -7.68 -21.25
C SER A 167 7.68 -8.30 -20.33
N TYR A 168 6.76 -7.46 -19.86
CA TYR A 168 5.64 -7.94 -19.07
C TYR A 168 4.52 -8.48 -19.95
N VAL A 169 3.94 -9.59 -19.50
CA VAL A 169 2.69 -10.16 -20.01
C VAL A 169 1.66 -10.08 -18.90
N GLU A 170 0.47 -9.60 -19.23
CA GLU A 170 -0.62 -9.51 -18.26
C GLU A 170 -1.06 -10.91 -17.83
N LYS A 171 -1.15 -11.11 -16.50
CA LYS A 171 -1.50 -12.36 -15.84
C LYS A 171 -2.97 -12.31 -15.40
N VAL A 172 -3.75 -13.32 -15.80
CA VAL A 172 -5.18 -13.40 -15.50
C VAL A 172 -5.43 -13.90 -14.07
N ASP A 173 -4.69 -14.93 -13.66
CA ASP A 173 -4.80 -15.46 -12.32
C ASP A 173 -4.04 -14.57 -11.32
N ARG A 174 -4.41 -14.65 -10.06
CA ARG A 174 -3.91 -13.81 -8.97
C ARG A 174 -2.96 -14.52 -8.03
N LEU A 175 -2.43 -15.68 -8.43
CA LEU A 175 -1.53 -16.50 -7.62
C LEU A 175 -0.08 -16.29 -8.06
N PHE A 176 0.83 -16.31 -7.12
CA PHE A 176 2.27 -16.20 -7.31
C PHE A 176 2.95 -17.44 -6.71
N PRO A 177 3.03 -18.55 -7.47
CA PRO A 177 3.56 -19.80 -6.93
C PRO A 177 4.98 -19.69 -6.36
N ASP A 178 5.82 -18.87 -6.98
CA ASP A 178 7.21 -18.66 -6.54
C ASP A 178 7.31 -17.86 -5.23
N ILE A 179 6.28 -17.09 -4.92
CA ILE A 179 6.16 -16.32 -3.69
C ILE A 179 5.43 -17.14 -2.61
N GLY A 180 4.51 -18.02 -3.00
CA GLY A 180 3.64 -18.77 -2.08
C GLY A 180 2.40 -17.99 -1.65
N LEU A 181 2.05 -16.92 -2.35
CA LEU A 181 0.94 -16.03 -2.03
C LEU A 181 0.05 -15.79 -3.25
N GLY A 182 -1.11 -15.22 -2.99
CA GLY A 182 -2.01 -14.68 -3.99
C GLY A 182 -2.53 -13.31 -3.58
N LEU A 183 -3.33 -12.69 -4.45
CA LEU A 183 -3.99 -11.42 -4.19
C LEU A 183 -5.51 -11.56 -4.30
N THR A 184 -6.22 -10.88 -3.42
CA THR A 184 -7.67 -10.71 -3.51
C THR A 184 -8.06 -9.29 -3.16
N THR A 185 -9.23 -8.88 -3.63
CA THR A 185 -9.85 -7.63 -3.20
C THR A 185 -10.90 -7.91 -2.13
N TRP A 186 -11.03 -7.01 -1.17
CA TRP A 186 -11.96 -7.11 -0.06
C TRP A 186 -12.60 -5.75 0.20
N PHE A 187 -13.94 -5.69 0.19
CA PHE A 187 -14.66 -4.49 0.60
C PHE A 187 -14.94 -4.57 2.10
N GLY A 188 -14.42 -3.60 2.85
CA GLY A 188 -14.56 -3.58 4.30
C GLY A 188 -13.93 -2.36 4.94
N GLU A 189 -13.99 -2.33 6.27
CA GLU A 189 -13.43 -1.24 7.07
C GLU A 189 -12.03 -1.59 7.55
N PHE A 190 -11.10 -0.70 7.31
CA PHE A 190 -9.74 -0.75 7.83
C PHE A 190 -9.32 0.65 8.29
N ASP A 191 -8.90 0.76 9.55
CA ASP A 191 -8.45 1.99 10.20
C ASP A 191 -9.43 3.19 10.01
N GLY A 192 -10.74 2.91 10.12
CA GLY A 192 -11.81 3.91 9.98
C GLY A 192 -12.23 4.23 8.53
N PHE A 193 -11.57 3.64 7.52
CA PHE A 193 -11.92 3.78 6.11
C PHE A 193 -12.69 2.56 5.62
N ARG A 194 -13.82 2.76 4.96
CA ARG A 194 -14.64 1.69 4.36
C ARG A 194 -14.52 1.72 2.86
N GLU A 195 -13.58 0.91 2.35
CA GLU A 195 -13.13 0.93 0.96
C GLU A 195 -12.96 -0.47 0.37
N GLN A 196 -12.64 -0.54 -0.90
CA GLN A 196 -12.19 -1.74 -1.59
C GLN A 196 -10.68 -1.86 -1.43
N TRP A 197 -10.25 -2.84 -0.65
CA TRP A 197 -8.83 -3.06 -0.34
C TRP A 197 -8.24 -4.19 -1.16
N LEU A 198 -6.99 -4.06 -1.57
CA LEU A 198 -6.16 -5.16 -2.08
C LEU A 198 -5.40 -5.80 -0.92
N ARG A 199 -5.42 -7.13 -0.83
CA ARG A 199 -4.73 -7.87 0.23
C ARG A 199 -4.16 -9.19 -0.25
N TRP A 200 -3.21 -9.71 0.49
CA TRP A 200 -2.67 -11.05 0.32
C TRP A 200 -3.65 -12.15 0.74
N VAL A 201 -3.50 -13.34 0.09
CA VAL A 201 -4.17 -14.61 0.43
C VAL A 201 -3.20 -15.76 0.29
#